data_646e391a08282e45d5a29ad980f2ad0d
#
_entry.id   646e391a08282e45d5a29ad980f2ad0d
#
_cell.length_a   1.000
_cell.length_b   1.000
_cell.length_c   1.000
_cell.angle_alpha   90.00
_cell.angle_beta   90.00
_cell.angle_gamma   90.00
#
_symmetry.space_group_name_H-M   'P 1'
#
loop_
_entity.id
_entity.type
_entity.pdbx_description
1 polymer ?
#
loop_
_entity_poly.entity_id
_entity_poly.type
_entity_poly.pdbx_seq_one_letter_code
_entity_poly.pdbx_strand_id
1 'polypeptide(L)'
;MKTLRHMALGVVMAVAAGSAMARNTEIYEPPQVLWTSTVASTQAQLRDRIVAAAKSLGWTVSKEDADRLELHYDKQGKHQVTIAVQYDTAGYQISYLNSVNLDFAEANGVRKIHPNYNRWIRNLVQRIGMV
;
A
#
# COMPACT_ATOMS: atom_id res chain seq x y z
N MET A 1 61.36 -6.34 -32.74
CA MET A 1 60.10 -5.68 -33.07
C MET A 1 59.08 -5.99 -32.03
N LYS A 2 58.74 -5.00 -31.26
CA LYS A 2 57.78 -5.16 -30.16
C LYS A 2 56.43 -4.68 -30.62
N THR A 3 55.51 -5.58 -30.76
CA THR A 3 54.12 -5.25 -30.97
C THR A 3 53.50 -4.82 -29.63
N LEU A 4 53.20 -3.58 -29.53
CA LEU A 4 52.40 -3.06 -28.43
C LEU A 4 50.97 -3.58 -28.55
N ARG A 5 50.64 -4.51 -27.69
CA ARG A 5 49.27 -4.91 -27.52
C ARG A 5 48.58 -3.89 -26.65
N HIS A 6 47.84 -3.04 -27.27
CA HIS A 6 46.91 -2.23 -26.53
C HIS A 6 45.73 -3.13 -26.10
N MET A 7 45.72 -3.52 -24.86
CA MET A 7 44.51 -4.06 -24.26
C MET A 7 43.55 -2.88 -24.09
N ALA A 8 42.58 -2.81 -24.96
CA ALA A 8 41.42 -2.00 -24.70
C ALA A 8 40.70 -2.62 -23.50
N LEU A 9 40.87 -2.01 -22.36
CA LEU A 9 40.06 -2.33 -21.19
C LEU A 9 38.67 -1.80 -21.51
N GLY A 10 37.82 -2.68 -21.99
CA GLY A 10 36.41 -2.36 -22.10
C GLY A 10 35.85 -2.18 -20.71
N VAL A 11 35.66 -0.95 -20.28
CA VAL A 11 34.88 -0.66 -19.12
C VAL A 11 33.47 -1.02 -19.46
N VAL A 12 33.03 -2.19 -19.07
CA VAL A 12 31.63 -2.54 -19.07
C VAL A 12 31.01 -1.75 -17.93
N MET A 13 30.48 -0.60 -18.27
CA MET A 13 29.57 0.08 -17.37
C MET A 13 28.32 -0.78 -17.26
N ALA A 14 28.24 -1.59 -16.25
CA ALA A 14 26.98 -2.16 -15.83
C ALA A 14 26.12 -1.01 -15.32
N VAL A 15 25.34 -0.45 -16.24
CA VAL A 15 24.26 0.44 -15.81
C VAL A 15 23.31 -0.42 -15.01
N ALA A 16 23.31 -0.23 -13.71
CA ALA A 16 22.34 -0.87 -12.85
C ALA A 16 20.95 -0.30 -13.20
N ALA A 17 20.30 -0.94 -14.17
CA ALA A 17 18.90 -0.63 -14.51
C ALA A 17 17.92 -0.94 -13.38
N GLY A 18 18.42 -1.22 -12.17
CA GLY A 18 17.64 -1.64 -11.02
C GLY A 18 17.38 -0.56 -9.99
N SER A 19 17.83 0.69 -10.19
CA SER A 19 17.66 1.72 -9.16
C SER A 19 16.21 2.11 -8.87
N ALA A 20 15.29 1.99 -9.86
CA ALA A 20 13.86 2.21 -9.64
C ALA A 20 13.21 1.04 -8.87
N MET A 21 13.66 -0.21 -9.10
CA MET A 21 13.18 -1.40 -8.40
C MET A 21 13.72 -1.50 -6.97
N ALA A 22 14.89 -0.90 -6.68
CA ALA A 22 15.48 -0.89 -5.34
C ALA A 22 14.72 -0.02 -4.34
N ARG A 23 13.82 0.85 -4.81
CA ARG A 23 12.97 1.69 -3.96
C ARG A 23 11.68 1.00 -3.54
N ASN A 24 11.25 -0.01 -4.30
CA ASN A 24 10.04 -0.74 -3.98
C ASN A 24 10.28 -1.65 -2.78
N THR A 25 9.27 -1.75 -1.96
CA THR A 25 9.33 -2.52 -0.72
C THR A 25 8.23 -3.56 -0.72
N GLU A 26 8.39 -4.57 0.09
CA GLU A 26 7.34 -5.55 0.30
C GLU A 26 6.08 -4.85 0.78
N ILE A 27 4.94 -5.24 0.20
CA ILE A 27 3.67 -4.62 0.51
C ILE A 27 3.31 -4.80 1.99
N TYR A 28 2.91 -3.72 2.62
CA TYR A 28 2.45 -3.74 4.00
C TYR A 28 1.01 -4.26 4.04
N GLU A 29 0.85 -5.47 4.50
CA GLU A 29 -0.45 -6.07 4.80
C GLU A 29 -0.52 -6.29 6.30
N PRO A 30 -1.09 -5.32 7.04
CA PRO A 30 -1.20 -5.48 8.48
C PRO A 30 -2.05 -6.72 8.80
N PRO A 31 -1.69 -7.47 9.84
CA PRO A 31 -2.62 -8.46 10.38
C PRO A 31 -3.90 -7.76 10.85
N GLN A 32 -4.92 -8.53 11.20
CA GLN A 32 -6.14 -7.96 11.76
C GLN A 32 -5.80 -6.97 12.87
N VAL A 33 -6.30 -5.73 12.73
CA VAL A 33 -6.15 -4.69 13.74
C VAL A 33 -7.34 -4.78 14.69
N LEU A 34 -7.08 -5.02 15.97
CA LEU A 34 -8.14 -5.13 16.96
C LEU A 34 -8.61 -3.74 17.41
N TRP A 35 -9.90 -3.60 17.67
CA TRP A 35 -10.43 -2.39 18.26
C TRP A 35 -9.89 -2.25 19.69
N THR A 36 -9.38 -1.05 20.00
CA THR A 36 -8.81 -0.77 21.32
C THR A 36 -9.84 -0.21 22.31
N SER A 37 -11.01 0.16 21.81
CA SER A 37 -12.08 0.67 22.65
C SER A 37 -12.77 -0.47 23.39
N THR A 38 -13.00 -0.27 24.69
CA THR A 38 -13.81 -1.18 25.51
C THR A 38 -15.31 -0.94 25.37
N VAL A 39 -15.70 0.11 24.65
CA VAL A 39 -17.11 0.44 24.42
C VAL A 39 -17.64 -0.44 23.30
N ALA A 40 -18.72 -1.17 23.58
CA ALA A 40 -19.41 -1.96 22.56
C ALA A 40 -19.91 -1.05 21.45
N SER A 41 -19.52 -1.35 20.21
CA SER A 41 -19.91 -0.60 19.02
C SER A 41 -20.73 -1.48 18.10
N THR A 42 -21.71 -0.87 17.44
CA THR A 42 -22.49 -1.55 16.39
C THR A 42 -21.67 -1.62 15.11
N GLN A 43 -22.05 -2.51 14.21
CA GLN A 43 -21.45 -2.61 12.88
C GLN A 43 -21.51 -1.26 12.14
N ALA A 44 -22.63 -0.55 12.24
CA ALA A 44 -22.80 0.76 11.62
C ALA A 44 -21.84 1.81 12.23
N GLN A 45 -21.64 1.79 13.53
CA GLN A 45 -20.71 2.71 14.19
C GLN A 45 -19.26 2.42 13.79
N LEU A 46 -18.88 1.16 13.67
CA LEU A 46 -17.55 0.76 13.20
C LEU A 46 -17.33 1.17 11.76
N ARG A 47 -18.32 0.97 10.91
CA ARG A 47 -18.31 1.45 9.52
C ARG A 47 -18.05 2.95 9.48
N ASP A 48 -18.81 3.73 10.24
CA ASP A 48 -18.71 5.18 10.26
C ASP A 48 -17.34 5.66 10.73
N ARG A 49 -16.75 4.98 11.70
CA ARG A 49 -15.40 5.24 12.18
C ARG A 49 -14.36 5.06 11.07
N ILE A 50 -14.42 3.95 10.35
CA ILE A 50 -13.50 3.68 9.23
C ILE A 50 -13.67 4.73 8.13
N VAL A 51 -14.90 5.02 7.75
CA VAL A 51 -15.20 5.98 6.67
C VAL A 51 -14.75 7.39 7.04
N ALA A 52 -15.00 7.83 8.27
CA ALA A 52 -14.58 9.15 8.73
C ALA A 52 -13.05 9.29 8.69
N ALA A 53 -12.32 8.29 9.16
CA ALA A 53 -10.87 8.28 9.11
C ALA A 53 -10.35 8.31 7.65
N ALA A 54 -10.91 7.46 6.81
CA ALA A 54 -10.54 7.37 5.40
C ALA A 54 -10.76 8.70 4.68
N LYS A 55 -11.94 9.29 4.82
CA LYS A 55 -12.28 10.58 4.19
C LYS A 55 -11.35 11.69 4.65
N SER A 56 -10.98 11.72 5.93
CA SER A 56 -10.06 12.74 6.45
C SER A 56 -8.68 12.69 5.81
N LEU A 57 -8.30 11.55 5.25
CA LEU A 57 -7.03 11.34 4.55
C LEU A 57 -7.16 11.38 3.01
N GLY A 58 -8.35 11.68 2.50
CA GLY A 58 -8.56 11.80 1.06
C GLY A 58 -9.05 10.54 0.36
N TRP A 59 -9.34 9.48 1.10
CA TRP A 59 -9.94 8.26 0.55
C TRP A 59 -11.43 8.47 0.29
N THR A 60 -11.95 7.77 -0.71
CA THR A 60 -13.39 7.71 -1.01
C THR A 60 -13.89 6.28 -0.94
N VAL A 61 -15.16 6.10 -0.59
CA VAL A 61 -15.81 4.79 -0.64
C VAL A 61 -16.23 4.51 -2.07
N SER A 62 -15.68 3.47 -2.68
CA SER A 62 -16.00 3.05 -4.05
C SER A 62 -17.00 1.91 -4.10
N LYS A 63 -17.07 1.10 -3.05
CA LYS A 63 -18.03 0.01 -2.92
C LYS A 63 -18.29 -0.28 -1.45
N GLU A 64 -19.49 -0.72 -1.12
CA GLU A 64 -19.87 -1.02 0.25
C GLU A 64 -20.78 -2.24 0.31
N ASP A 65 -20.41 -3.18 1.17
CA ASP A 65 -21.22 -4.34 1.57
C ASP A 65 -21.42 -4.29 3.09
N ALA A 66 -22.15 -5.26 3.67
CA ALA A 66 -22.51 -5.25 5.08
C ALA A 66 -21.31 -5.24 6.05
N ASP A 67 -20.21 -5.87 5.66
CA ASP A 67 -19.02 -6.06 6.50
C ASP A 67 -17.70 -5.70 5.79
N ARG A 68 -17.80 -5.06 4.60
CA ARG A 68 -16.65 -4.80 3.75
C ARG A 68 -16.81 -3.48 3.00
N LEU A 69 -15.78 -2.66 3.06
CA LEU A 69 -15.68 -1.42 2.30
C LEU A 69 -14.57 -1.56 1.25
N GLU A 70 -14.78 -1.03 0.05
CA GLU A 70 -13.69 -0.74 -0.87
C GLU A 70 -13.43 0.76 -0.85
N LEU A 71 -12.18 1.10 -0.58
CA LEU A 71 -11.73 2.49 -0.49
C LEU A 71 -10.78 2.78 -1.62
N HIS A 72 -10.93 3.96 -2.21
CA HIS A 72 -10.10 4.42 -3.31
C HIS A 72 -9.38 5.71 -2.92
N TYR A 73 -8.10 5.77 -3.24
CA TYR A 73 -7.29 6.96 -3.08
C TYR A 73 -6.65 7.34 -4.41
N ASP A 74 -6.82 8.60 -4.78
CA ASP A 74 -6.26 9.17 -6.00
C ASP A 74 -5.40 10.37 -5.61
N LYS A 75 -4.09 10.22 -5.72
CA LYS A 75 -3.17 11.33 -5.46
C LYS A 75 -2.89 12.09 -6.75
N GLN A 76 -3.57 13.21 -6.92
CA GLN A 76 -3.33 14.15 -8.00
C GLN A 76 -3.47 13.55 -9.41
N GLY A 77 -4.28 12.53 -9.58
CA GLY A 77 -4.50 11.84 -10.85
C GLY A 77 -3.33 10.97 -11.32
N LYS A 78 -2.24 10.90 -10.55
CA LYS A 78 -1.02 10.18 -10.96
C LYS A 78 -0.88 8.81 -10.33
N HIS A 79 -1.22 8.68 -9.06
CA HIS A 79 -1.11 7.45 -8.31
C HIS A 79 -2.47 7.11 -7.74
N GLN A 80 -2.96 5.92 -8.03
CA GLN A 80 -4.27 5.47 -7.56
C GLN A 80 -4.15 4.11 -6.91
N VAL A 81 -4.95 3.87 -5.89
CA VAL A 81 -5.02 2.57 -5.23
C VAL A 81 -6.42 2.31 -4.73
N THR A 82 -6.83 1.06 -4.83
CA THR A 82 -8.06 0.55 -4.24
C THR A 82 -7.72 -0.54 -3.25
N ILE A 83 -8.29 -0.45 -2.07
CA ILE A 83 -8.14 -1.40 -0.98
C ILE A 83 -9.50 -1.89 -0.52
N ALA A 84 -9.51 -3.07 0.11
CA ALA A 84 -10.68 -3.55 0.85
C ALA A 84 -10.40 -3.43 2.34
N VAL A 85 -11.41 -3.02 3.09
CA VAL A 85 -11.41 -3.05 4.55
C VAL A 85 -12.56 -3.93 5.00
N GLN A 86 -12.22 -5.10 5.52
CA GLN A 86 -13.17 -6.03 6.10
C GLN A 86 -13.21 -5.79 7.61
N TYR A 87 -14.38 -5.69 8.22
CA TYR A 87 -14.50 -5.29 9.61
C TYR A 87 -15.65 -5.99 10.32
N ASP A 88 -15.48 -6.21 11.60
CA ASP A 88 -16.46 -6.74 12.52
C ASP A 88 -16.25 -6.14 13.90
N THR A 89 -16.94 -6.67 14.91
CA THR A 89 -16.84 -6.18 16.29
C THR A 89 -15.49 -6.48 16.95
N ALA A 90 -14.69 -7.39 16.40
CA ALA A 90 -13.36 -7.72 16.91
C ALA A 90 -12.27 -6.78 16.36
N GLY A 91 -12.38 -6.42 15.09
CA GLY A 91 -11.35 -5.61 14.45
C GLY A 91 -11.59 -5.40 12.96
N TYR A 92 -10.56 -5.00 12.25
CA TYR A 92 -10.61 -4.83 10.80
C TYR A 92 -9.32 -5.32 10.15
N GLN A 93 -9.42 -5.62 8.86
CA GLN A 93 -8.30 -6.04 8.05
C GLN A 93 -8.29 -5.32 6.72
N ILE A 94 -7.13 -4.79 6.34
CA ILE A 94 -6.93 -4.08 5.09
C ILE A 94 -6.24 -5.00 4.09
N SER A 95 -6.78 -5.05 2.86
CA SER A 95 -6.21 -5.82 1.76
C SER A 95 -6.01 -4.94 0.53
N TYR A 96 -4.89 -5.10 -0.14
CA TYR A 96 -4.63 -4.47 -1.44
C TYR A 96 -5.49 -5.14 -2.51
N LEU A 97 -6.13 -4.34 -3.36
CA LEU A 97 -6.89 -4.84 -4.50
C LEU A 97 -6.22 -4.53 -5.84
N ASN A 98 -5.97 -3.25 -6.12
CA ASN A 98 -5.32 -2.83 -7.36
C ASN A 98 -4.74 -1.42 -7.22
N SER A 99 -3.86 -1.05 -8.14
CA SER A 99 -3.26 0.28 -8.16
C SER A 99 -2.83 0.69 -9.57
N VAL A 100 -2.59 1.99 -9.73
CA VAL A 100 -2.04 2.61 -10.94
C VAL A 100 -0.81 3.42 -10.54
N ASN A 101 0.29 3.23 -11.27
CA ASN A 101 1.57 3.95 -11.07
C ASN A 101 2.19 3.79 -9.68
N LEU A 102 1.98 2.66 -9.02
CA LEU A 102 2.63 2.35 -7.75
C LEU A 102 3.62 1.19 -7.88
N ASP A 103 3.99 0.82 -9.12
CA ASP A 103 4.98 -0.21 -9.40
C ASP A 103 4.70 -1.55 -8.71
N PHE A 104 3.41 -1.89 -8.57
CA PHE A 104 3.04 -3.17 -7.97
C PHE A 104 3.55 -4.32 -8.81
N ALA A 105 4.24 -5.26 -8.16
CA ALA A 105 4.76 -6.47 -8.78
C ALA A 105 4.70 -7.64 -7.81
N GLU A 106 4.45 -8.81 -8.36
CA GLU A 106 4.46 -10.07 -7.61
C GLU A 106 5.40 -11.05 -8.31
N ALA A 107 6.34 -11.59 -7.55
CA ALA A 107 7.29 -12.59 -8.03
C ALA A 107 7.63 -13.55 -6.90
N ASN A 108 7.57 -14.86 -7.17
CA ASN A 108 7.91 -15.92 -6.21
C ASN A 108 7.11 -15.80 -4.89
N GLY A 109 5.85 -15.40 -4.97
CA GLY A 109 5.00 -15.22 -3.80
C GLY A 109 5.26 -13.95 -3.01
N VAL A 110 6.19 -13.11 -3.44
CA VAL A 110 6.51 -11.84 -2.80
C VAL A 110 5.87 -10.70 -3.58
N ARG A 111 5.12 -9.86 -2.90
CA ARG A 111 4.44 -8.70 -3.47
C ARG A 111 5.17 -7.43 -3.04
N LYS A 112 5.57 -6.63 -4.01
CA LYS A 112 6.28 -5.36 -3.79
C LYS A 112 5.51 -4.20 -4.39
N ILE A 113 5.67 -3.04 -3.80
CA ILE A 113 4.98 -1.83 -4.23
C ILE A 113 5.80 -0.59 -3.86
N HIS A 114 5.47 0.54 -4.44
CA HIS A 114 6.08 1.82 -4.08
C HIS A 114 5.87 2.12 -2.58
N PRO A 115 6.90 2.62 -1.87
CA PRO A 115 6.82 2.87 -0.42
C PRO A 115 5.69 3.80 0.01
N ASN A 116 5.21 4.67 -0.87
CA ASN A 116 4.08 5.55 -0.58
C ASN A 116 2.83 4.79 -0.19
N TYR A 117 2.56 3.64 -0.83
CA TYR A 117 1.41 2.81 -0.45
C TYR A 117 1.48 2.40 1.02
N ASN A 118 2.61 1.87 1.44
CA ASN A 118 2.79 1.43 2.83
C ASN A 118 2.58 2.57 3.82
N ARG A 119 3.06 3.77 3.49
CA ARG A 119 2.86 4.96 4.30
C ARG A 119 1.37 5.34 4.39
N TRP A 120 0.65 5.30 3.26
CA TRP A 120 -0.78 5.62 3.25
C TRP A 120 -1.58 4.64 4.10
N ILE A 121 -1.24 3.35 4.05
CA ILE A 121 -1.92 2.34 4.87
C ILE A 121 -1.62 2.55 6.36
N ARG A 122 -0.37 2.82 6.73
CA ARG A 122 -0.02 3.13 8.13
C ARG A 122 -0.74 4.36 8.63
N ASN A 123 -0.84 5.40 7.81
CA ASN A 123 -1.58 6.61 8.16
C ASN A 123 -3.07 6.30 8.37
N LEU A 124 -3.65 5.45 7.52
CA LEU A 124 -5.05 5.06 7.66
C LEU A 124 -5.29 4.28 8.96
N VAL A 125 -4.45 3.29 9.25
CA VAL A 125 -4.54 2.52 10.50
C VAL A 125 -4.43 3.45 11.71
N GLN A 126 -3.47 4.36 11.71
CA GLN A 126 -3.30 5.33 12.79
C GLN A 126 -4.53 6.23 12.94
N ARG A 127 -5.07 6.73 11.83
CA ARG A 127 -6.24 7.62 11.85
C ARG A 127 -7.49 6.91 12.33
N ILE A 128 -7.72 5.66 11.94
CA ILE A 128 -8.84 4.85 12.44
C ILE A 128 -8.76 4.70 13.97
N GLY A 129 -7.56 4.52 14.50
CA GLY A 129 -7.34 4.41 15.93
C GLY A 129 -7.60 5.70 16.72
N MET A 130 -7.65 6.84 16.07
CA MET A 130 -7.84 8.16 16.69
C MET A 130 -9.29 8.64 16.70
N VAL A 131 -10.16 7.98 15.98
CA VAL A 131 -11.58 8.41 15.81
C VAL A 131 -12.45 7.84 16.91
#